data_01c8e31dca63a1f6037e65c121e2a63e
#
_entry.id   01c8e31dca63a1f6037e65c121e2a63e
#
_cell.length_a   1.000
_cell.length_b   1.000
_cell.length_c   1.000
_cell.angle_alpha   90.00
_cell.angle_beta   90.00
_cell.angle_gamma   90.00
#
_symmetry.space_group_name_H-M   'P 1'
#
loop_
_entity.id
_entity.type
_entity.pdbx_description
1 polymer ?
#
loop_
_entity_poly.entity_id
_entity_poly.type
_entity_poly.pdbx_seq_one_letter_code
_entity_poly.pdbx_strand_id
1 'polypeptide(L)'
;MSQRFDIFVRLILCVVAVAWWQETVAYEMPAPLEQTDSLGTHNASPDTVAHDGDYWKRQLRMGKLDLNDETIVYPSFLQMCVNIYRWGDRTFNSYDPDYVVGTGKRCKALFKNEEWMDSYVMRFPERKSLSMISNVSANIGAYVSYMAVSVGYSGEVNRLFGGRGTGQRKLEFQFTCALLAADGYWVKNTGGTNIRRFGDYSGGHWVNESFPGLVRESYGTDIYYFFNHRKYSQGAAYSFSKLQKRSAGSFIAGLTISHQNIGLDFAQLPEDMKVELPDERTVYKFKYNDICFLLGYGYNWVFKPNWLFNISVLPSIGYKHCFRDNIDGYDDIFSINLKGKMGLVYNHKKFFYGMSLKLDGHWYKSNNYSFFNSVESMSLIFGYRFDIF
;
A
#
# COMPACT_ATOMS: atom_id res chain seq x y z
N MET A 1 -6.66 -12.85 22.06
CA MET A 1 -5.70 -12.43 21.03
C MET A 1 -5.41 -13.52 19.99
N SER A 2 -5.38 -14.78 20.37
CA SER A 2 -5.10 -15.94 19.49
C SER A 2 -6.12 -16.20 18.38
N GLN A 3 -7.43 -16.11 18.63
CA GLN A 3 -8.46 -16.45 17.61
C GLN A 3 -8.55 -15.46 16.43
N ARG A 4 -8.23 -14.17 16.62
CA ARG A 4 -8.29 -13.18 15.54
C ARG A 4 -7.09 -13.27 14.60
N PHE A 5 -5.94 -13.68 15.15
CA PHE A 5 -4.75 -13.96 14.35
C PHE A 5 -4.94 -15.20 13.47
N ASP A 6 -5.63 -16.21 13.99
CA ASP A 6 -5.95 -17.45 13.25
C ASP A 6 -6.89 -17.23 12.08
N ILE A 7 -7.88 -16.32 12.22
CA ILE A 7 -8.80 -15.93 11.12
C ILE A 7 -8.03 -15.16 10.03
N PHE A 8 -7.12 -14.28 10.40
CA PHE A 8 -6.31 -13.50 9.46
C PHE A 8 -5.33 -14.40 8.68
N VAL A 9 -4.68 -15.37 9.36
CA VAL A 9 -3.81 -16.37 8.73
C VAL A 9 -4.61 -17.28 7.79
N ARG A 10 -5.81 -17.70 8.18
CA ARG A 10 -6.70 -18.52 7.31
C ARG A 10 -7.18 -17.76 6.08
N LEU A 11 -7.47 -16.46 6.19
CA LEU A 11 -7.80 -15.59 5.05
C LEU A 11 -6.62 -15.45 4.09
N ILE A 12 -5.39 -15.27 4.60
CA ILE A 12 -4.18 -15.23 3.77
C ILE A 12 -3.95 -16.59 3.10
N LEU A 13 -4.12 -17.69 3.82
CA LEU A 13 -3.97 -19.04 3.26
C LEU A 13 -5.03 -19.34 2.18
N CYS A 14 -6.27 -18.85 2.35
CA CYS A 14 -7.31 -18.96 1.30
C CYS A 14 -6.94 -18.14 0.06
N VAL A 15 -6.42 -16.91 0.21
CA VAL A 15 -5.95 -16.09 -0.92
C VAL A 15 -4.75 -16.73 -1.62
N VAL A 16 -3.81 -17.29 -0.86
CA VAL A 16 -2.65 -18.02 -1.40
C VAL A 16 -3.09 -19.33 -2.09
N ALA A 17 -4.06 -20.06 -1.53
CA ALA A 17 -4.58 -21.29 -2.14
C ALA A 17 -5.34 -21.00 -3.45
N VAL A 18 -6.10 -19.90 -3.53
CA VAL A 18 -6.76 -19.44 -4.75
C VAL A 18 -5.72 -19.00 -5.80
N ALA A 19 -4.64 -18.34 -5.38
CA ALA A 19 -3.53 -17.98 -6.25
C ALA A 19 -2.76 -19.21 -6.75
N TRP A 20 -2.59 -20.23 -5.90
CA TRP A 20 -1.88 -21.48 -6.24
C TRP A 20 -2.69 -22.36 -7.21
N TRP A 21 -4.03 -22.34 -7.11
CA TRP A 21 -4.89 -23.06 -8.04
C TRP A 21 -4.88 -22.45 -9.46
N GLN A 22 -4.60 -21.16 -9.61
CA GLN A 22 -4.49 -20.52 -10.93
C GLN A 22 -3.31 -21.07 -11.76
N GLU A 23 -2.31 -21.69 -11.13
CA GLU A 23 -1.12 -22.22 -11.84
C GLU A 23 -1.37 -23.48 -12.66
N THR A 24 -2.35 -24.30 -12.28
CA THR A 24 -2.54 -25.59 -12.94
C THR A 24 -3.29 -25.52 -14.28
N VAL A 25 -3.80 -24.34 -14.67
CA VAL A 25 -4.68 -24.22 -15.84
C VAL A 25 -4.19 -23.27 -16.94
N ALA A 26 -3.15 -22.47 -16.71
CA ALA A 26 -2.66 -21.49 -17.70
C ALA A 26 -1.50 -22.05 -18.54
N TYR A 27 -1.79 -23.05 -19.38
CA TYR A 27 -0.87 -23.47 -20.43
C TYR A 27 -1.30 -22.90 -21.79
N GLU A 28 -0.39 -22.15 -22.42
CA GLU A 28 -0.29 -21.74 -23.83
C GLU A 28 -1.45 -20.94 -24.46
N MET A 29 -1.22 -19.66 -24.66
CA MET A 29 -1.89 -18.93 -25.74
C MET A 29 -1.11 -19.09 -27.03
N PRO A 30 -1.70 -19.60 -28.12
CA PRO A 30 -1.10 -19.55 -29.45
C PRO A 30 -1.11 -18.11 -29.99
N ALA A 31 -0.11 -17.81 -30.84
CA ALA A 31 0.03 -16.54 -31.54
C ALA A 31 -1.22 -16.20 -32.37
N PRO A 32 -1.52 -14.89 -32.59
CA PRO A 32 -2.66 -14.49 -33.40
C PRO A 32 -2.47 -14.96 -34.86
N LEU A 33 -3.43 -15.73 -35.32
CA LEU A 33 -3.56 -16.09 -36.74
C LEU A 33 -3.99 -14.85 -37.53
N GLU A 34 -3.30 -14.58 -38.63
CA GLU A 34 -3.66 -13.62 -39.66
C GLU A 34 -5.09 -13.89 -40.18
N GLN A 35 -5.90 -12.86 -40.16
CA GLN A 35 -7.21 -12.87 -40.83
C GLN A 35 -7.00 -12.85 -42.35
N THR A 36 -7.31 -13.94 -42.99
CA THR A 36 -7.63 -13.97 -44.44
C THR A 36 -9.13 -13.68 -44.59
N ASP A 37 -9.42 -12.57 -45.26
CA ASP A 37 -10.77 -12.20 -45.72
C ASP A 37 -11.35 -13.30 -46.63
N SER A 38 -12.52 -13.79 -46.28
CA SER A 38 -13.47 -14.34 -47.28
C SER A 38 -14.90 -13.99 -46.88
N LEU A 39 -15.52 -13.17 -47.72
CA LEU A 39 -16.96 -12.90 -47.71
C LEU A 39 -17.76 -14.22 -47.79
N GLY A 40 -18.68 -14.36 -46.86
CA GLY A 40 -19.72 -15.38 -46.89
C GLY A 40 -20.83 -15.05 -45.93
N THR A 41 -21.87 -14.38 -46.43
CA THR A 41 -23.15 -14.16 -45.75
C THR A 41 -23.83 -15.47 -45.39
N HIS A 42 -23.91 -15.82 -44.11
CA HIS A 42 -24.93 -16.68 -43.59
C HIS A 42 -25.42 -16.20 -42.23
N ASN A 43 -26.68 -15.73 -42.23
CA ASN A 43 -27.46 -15.55 -41.00
C ASN A 43 -27.68 -16.94 -40.39
N ALA A 44 -26.96 -17.23 -39.28
CA ALA A 44 -27.29 -18.32 -38.39
C ALA A 44 -27.44 -17.74 -36.98
N SER A 45 -28.58 -17.93 -36.38
CA SER A 45 -28.80 -17.71 -34.95
C SER A 45 -27.73 -18.46 -34.15
N PRO A 46 -27.24 -17.93 -33.02
CA PRO A 46 -26.32 -18.69 -32.19
C PRO A 46 -27.10 -19.85 -31.55
N ASP A 47 -27.00 -21.03 -32.14
CA ASP A 47 -27.37 -22.27 -31.50
C ASP A 47 -26.51 -22.45 -30.27
N THR A 48 -27.11 -22.31 -29.11
CA THR A 48 -26.55 -22.73 -27.83
C THR A 48 -26.36 -24.24 -27.88
N VAL A 49 -25.20 -24.68 -28.33
CA VAL A 49 -24.83 -26.10 -28.29
C VAL A 49 -24.69 -26.48 -26.83
N ALA A 50 -25.69 -27.11 -26.27
CA ALA A 50 -25.64 -27.70 -24.94
C ALA A 50 -24.55 -28.78 -24.95
N HIS A 51 -23.38 -28.47 -24.38
CA HIS A 51 -22.29 -29.42 -24.30
C HIS A 51 -22.63 -30.53 -23.29
N ASP A 52 -22.39 -31.78 -23.72
CA ASP A 52 -22.47 -32.99 -22.90
C ASP A 52 -21.76 -32.81 -21.56
N GLY A 53 -22.32 -33.34 -20.46
CA GLY A 53 -21.81 -33.17 -19.09
C GLY A 53 -20.34 -33.60 -18.87
N ASP A 54 -19.75 -34.31 -19.84
CA ASP A 54 -18.32 -34.71 -19.82
C ASP A 54 -17.42 -33.85 -20.75
N TYR A 55 -17.98 -32.82 -21.41
CA TYR A 55 -17.24 -31.96 -22.32
C TYR A 55 -16.03 -31.28 -21.64
N TRP A 56 -16.21 -30.76 -20.42
CA TRP A 56 -15.13 -30.13 -19.65
C TRP A 56 -13.97 -31.10 -19.35
N LYS A 57 -14.24 -32.40 -19.11
CA LYS A 57 -13.19 -33.41 -18.89
C LYS A 57 -12.37 -33.65 -20.16
N ARG A 58 -13.01 -33.64 -21.34
CA ARG A 58 -12.31 -33.76 -22.62
C ARG A 58 -11.42 -32.56 -22.88
N GLN A 59 -11.94 -31.34 -22.65
CA GLN A 59 -11.15 -30.11 -22.80
C GLN A 59 -9.96 -30.06 -21.84
N LEU A 60 -10.16 -30.50 -20.59
CA LEU A 60 -9.09 -30.60 -19.59
C LEU A 60 -7.99 -31.59 -20.03
N ARG A 61 -8.36 -32.77 -20.52
CA ARG A 61 -7.37 -33.76 -21.01
C ARG A 61 -6.61 -33.28 -22.23
N MET A 62 -7.20 -32.43 -23.05
CA MET A 62 -6.57 -31.85 -24.23
C MET A 62 -5.76 -30.58 -23.91
N GLY A 63 -5.75 -30.11 -22.65
CA GLY A 63 -5.10 -28.85 -22.28
C GLY A 63 -5.76 -27.61 -22.87
N LYS A 64 -7.03 -27.71 -23.34
CA LYS A 64 -7.78 -26.62 -24.01
C LYS A 64 -8.92 -26.07 -23.16
N LEU A 65 -9.00 -26.42 -21.88
CA LEU A 65 -10.08 -25.96 -21.01
C LEU A 65 -9.95 -24.46 -20.75
N ASP A 66 -10.90 -23.67 -21.26
CA ASP A 66 -11.05 -22.25 -20.91
C ASP A 66 -12.09 -22.13 -19.81
N LEU A 67 -11.66 -21.71 -18.61
CA LEU A 67 -12.56 -21.51 -17.48
C LEU A 67 -13.48 -20.29 -17.67
N ASN A 68 -13.16 -19.38 -18.59
CA ASN A 68 -13.99 -18.22 -18.92
C ASN A 68 -15.08 -18.53 -19.96
N ASP A 69 -15.03 -19.71 -20.59
CA ASP A 69 -16.07 -20.16 -21.52
C ASP A 69 -17.36 -20.48 -20.75
N GLU A 70 -18.38 -19.61 -20.91
CA GLU A 70 -19.68 -19.72 -20.24
C GLU A 70 -20.54 -20.85 -20.77
N THR A 71 -20.17 -21.42 -21.93
CA THR A 71 -20.93 -22.53 -22.53
C THR A 71 -20.64 -23.88 -21.89
N ILE A 72 -19.56 -24.00 -21.13
CA ILE A 72 -19.16 -25.23 -20.46
C ILE A 72 -19.97 -25.42 -19.17
N VAL A 73 -20.68 -26.55 -19.09
CA VAL A 73 -21.44 -26.94 -17.90
C VAL A 73 -20.57 -27.82 -17.00
N TYR A 74 -20.44 -27.43 -15.73
CA TYR A 74 -19.69 -28.16 -14.72
C TYR A 74 -20.63 -28.77 -13.66
N PRO A 75 -20.24 -29.87 -12.99
CA PRO A 75 -20.93 -30.33 -11.79
C PRO A 75 -21.00 -29.21 -10.73
N SER A 76 -22.05 -29.20 -9.89
CA SER A 76 -22.39 -28.09 -8.98
C SER A 76 -21.22 -27.58 -8.15
N PHE A 77 -20.39 -28.46 -7.59
CA PHE A 77 -19.19 -28.05 -6.84
C PHE A 77 -18.13 -27.37 -7.72
N LEU A 78 -17.84 -27.95 -8.89
CA LEU A 78 -16.88 -27.35 -9.83
C LEU A 78 -17.42 -26.06 -10.42
N GLN A 79 -18.74 -25.97 -10.66
CA GLN A 79 -19.39 -24.72 -11.10
C GLN A 79 -19.20 -23.60 -10.08
N MET A 80 -19.33 -23.91 -8.78
CA MET A 80 -19.04 -22.94 -7.73
C MET A 80 -17.58 -22.49 -7.78
N CYS A 81 -16.62 -23.40 -7.91
CA CYS A 81 -15.20 -23.08 -8.03
C CYS A 81 -14.89 -22.23 -9.27
N VAL A 82 -15.49 -22.57 -10.43
CA VAL A 82 -15.35 -21.81 -11.67
C VAL A 82 -15.97 -20.42 -11.55
N ASN A 83 -17.10 -20.27 -10.87
CA ASN A 83 -17.72 -18.98 -10.63
C ASN A 83 -16.86 -18.08 -9.71
N ILE A 84 -16.25 -18.65 -8.67
CA ILE A 84 -15.28 -17.95 -7.82
C ILE A 84 -14.05 -17.52 -8.64
N TYR A 85 -13.54 -18.41 -9.50
CA TYR A 85 -12.44 -18.10 -10.40
C TYR A 85 -12.78 -16.94 -11.36
N ARG A 86 -13.93 -17.02 -12.05
CA ARG A 86 -14.40 -15.97 -12.97
C ARG A 86 -14.62 -14.63 -12.27
N TRP A 87 -15.20 -14.66 -11.06
CA TRP A 87 -15.34 -13.48 -10.23
C TRP A 87 -13.95 -12.89 -9.87
N GLY A 88 -13.01 -13.75 -9.47
CA GLY A 88 -11.64 -13.36 -9.17
C GLY A 88 -10.94 -12.76 -10.40
N ASP A 89 -11.02 -13.42 -11.54
CA ASP A 89 -10.39 -12.92 -12.77
C ASP A 89 -10.98 -11.58 -13.22
N ARG A 90 -12.29 -11.42 -13.21
CA ARG A 90 -12.97 -10.16 -13.50
C ARG A 90 -12.57 -9.04 -12.52
N THR A 91 -12.38 -9.37 -11.25
CA THR A 91 -11.99 -8.40 -10.21
C THR A 91 -10.50 -8.03 -10.30
N PHE A 92 -9.64 -9.03 -10.47
CA PHE A 92 -8.19 -8.86 -10.38
C PHE A 92 -7.54 -8.44 -11.71
N ASN A 93 -8.14 -8.78 -12.87
CA ASN A 93 -7.57 -8.56 -14.20
C ASN A 93 -8.47 -7.77 -15.17
N SER A 94 -9.47 -7.03 -14.68
CA SER A 94 -10.45 -6.30 -15.49
C SER A 94 -9.88 -5.07 -16.22
N TYR A 95 -8.64 -5.10 -16.65
CA TYR A 95 -8.03 -4.00 -17.37
C TYR A 95 -8.42 -3.94 -18.85
N ASP A 96 -8.52 -2.72 -19.37
CA ASP A 96 -8.62 -2.42 -20.78
C ASP A 96 -7.20 -2.55 -21.41
N PRO A 97 -6.98 -3.49 -22.36
CA PRO A 97 -5.67 -3.75 -22.93
C PRO A 97 -5.08 -2.56 -23.73
N ASP A 98 -5.90 -1.61 -24.13
CA ASP A 98 -5.42 -0.36 -24.73
C ASP A 98 -4.72 0.57 -23.71
N TYR A 99 -5.06 0.45 -22.44
CA TYR A 99 -4.53 1.27 -21.36
C TYR A 99 -3.52 0.53 -20.48
N VAL A 100 -3.82 -0.72 -20.14
CA VAL A 100 -3.02 -1.48 -19.18
C VAL A 100 -2.83 -2.92 -19.67
N VAL A 101 -1.59 -3.38 -19.66
CA VAL A 101 -1.27 -4.77 -20.03
C VAL A 101 -0.44 -5.44 -18.95
N GLY A 102 -0.46 -6.78 -18.95
CA GLY A 102 0.44 -7.58 -18.14
C GLY A 102 1.90 -7.39 -18.55
N THR A 103 2.82 -7.67 -17.64
CA THR A 103 4.25 -7.62 -17.94
C THR A 103 4.75 -8.83 -18.72
N GLY A 104 3.88 -9.82 -18.98
CA GLY A 104 4.22 -11.08 -19.63
C GLY A 104 5.07 -12.02 -18.77
N LYS A 105 5.28 -11.68 -17.49
CA LYS A 105 6.08 -12.47 -16.54
C LYS A 105 5.34 -12.59 -15.20
N ARG A 106 5.36 -13.79 -14.61
CA ARG A 106 4.66 -14.09 -13.35
C ARG A 106 5.47 -13.76 -12.12
N CYS A 107 6.80 -13.86 -12.24
CA CYS A 107 7.72 -13.62 -11.13
C CYS A 107 8.50 -12.33 -11.34
N LYS A 108 8.86 -11.71 -10.23
CA LYS A 108 9.81 -10.61 -10.19
C LYS A 108 10.63 -10.67 -8.91
N ALA A 109 11.90 -10.35 -9.03
CA ALA A 109 12.79 -10.05 -7.92
C ALA A 109 13.08 -8.56 -7.93
N LEU A 110 13.07 -7.92 -6.77
CA LEU A 110 13.39 -6.51 -6.66
C LEU A 110 14.27 -6.24 -5.45
N PHE A 111 15.12 -5.27 -5.63
CA PHE A 111 15.92 -4.64 -4.61
C PHE A 111 15.35 -3.25 -4.34
N LYS A 112 15.15 -2.91 -3.07
CA LYS A 112 14.58 -1.64 -2.63
C LYS A 112 15.51 -1.01 -1.61
N ASN A 113 15.94 0.22 -1.87
CA ASN A 113 16.44 1.14 -0.86
C ASN A 113 15.27 2.03 -0.44
N GLU A 114 15.04 2.17 0.85
CA GLU A 114 14.00 3.03 1.41
C GLU A 114 14.56 3.87 2.54
N GLU A 115 14.41 5.17 2.39
CA GLU A 115 14.68 6.14 3.44
C GLU A 115 13.35 6.67 3.98
N TRP A 116 13.22 6.73 5.29
CA TRP A 116 12.00 7.24 5.91
C TRP A 116 12.29 7.92 7.24
N MET A 117 11.40 8.84 7.61
CA MET A 117 11.45 9.59 8.85
C MET A 117 10.04 9.92 9.34
N ASP A 118 9.96 10.25 10.63
CA ASP A 118 8.76 10.77 11.27
C ASP A 118 8.93 12.25 11.55
N SER A 119 7.92 13.05 11.23
CA SER A 119 7.83 14.45 11.59
C SER A 119 6.69 14.69 12.56
N TYR A 120 6.88 15.57 13.52
CA TYR A 120 5.92 15.90 14.56
C TYR A 120 5.86 17.41 14.75
N VAL A 121 4.63 17.95 14.81
CA VAL A 121 4.39 19.35 15.17
C VAL A 121 3.31 19.39 16.22
N MET A 122 3.64 19.89 17.40
CA MET A 122 2.69 20.14 18.47
C MET A 122 2.53 21.66 18.66
N ARG A 123 1.30 22.14 18.65
CA ARG A 123 0.97 23.54 18.89
C ARG A 123 0.19 23.64 20.17
N PHE A 124 0.74 24.40 21.09
CA PHE A 124 0.13 24.72 22.38
C PHE A 124 -0.70 26.01 22.32
N PRO A 125 -1.48 26.33 23.37
CA PRO A 125 -2.01 27.66 23.58
C PRO A 125 -0.90 28.72 23.51
N GLU A 126 -1.25 30.00 23.45
CA GLU A 126 -0.29 31.12 23.39
C GLU A 126 0.66 31.12 22.16
N ARG A 127 0.27 30.38 21.10
CA ARG A 127 1.03 30.27 19.84
C ARG A 127 2.41 29.59 19.95
N LYS A 128 2.74 28.99 21.08
CA LYS A 128 3.96 28.19 21.21
C LYS A 128 3.86 26.91 20.37
N SER A 129 4.92 26.56 19.68
CA SER A 129 4.97 25.34 18.86
C SER A 129 6.25 24.57 19.08
N LEU A 130 6.13 23.24 19.13
CA LEU A 130 7.23 22.30 19.16
C LEU A 130 7.26 21.54 17.85
N SER A 131 8.39 21.60 17.14
CA SER A 131 8.64 20.86 15.91
C SER A 131 9.77 19.87 16.11
N MET A 132 9.53 18.61 15.78
CA MET A 132 10.49 17.52 15.96
C MET A 132 10.55 16.67 14.70
N ILE A 133 11.73 16.12 14.40
CA ILE A 133 11.96 15.22 13.28
C ILE A 133 12.80 14.05 13.77
N SER A 134 12.41 12.81 13.45
CA SER A 134 13.23 11.64 13.76
C SER A 134 14.51 11.61 12.92
N ASN A 135 15.47 10.81 13.33
CA ASN A 135 16.59 10.50 12.44
C ASN A 135 16.07 9.76 11.20
N VAL A 136 16.70 9.97 10.06
CA VAL A 136 16.39 9.25 8.84
C VAL A 136 16.82 7.79 9.02
N SER A 137 15.89 6.86 8.84
CA SER A 137 16.18 5.43 8.80
C SER A 137 16.34 4.99 7.34
N ALA A 138 17.53 4.53 6.98
CA ALA A 138 17.83 4.00 5.67
C ALA A 138 17.79 2.47 5.73
N ASN A 139 16.89 1.86 4.92
CA ASN A 139 16.68 0.43 4.85
C ASN A 139 17.03 -0.10 3.45
N ILE A 140 17.64 -1.27 3.40
CA ILE A 140 17.88 -2.01 2.17
C ILE A 140 17.14 -3.34 2.26
N GLY A 141 16.40 -3.71 1.22
CA GLY A 141 15.63 -4.94 1.17
C GLY A 141 15.65 -5.62 -0.17
N ALA A 142 15.46 -6.92 -0.13
CA ALA A 142 15.25 -7.77 -1.31
C ALA A 142 13.90 -8.47 -1.19
N TYR A 143 13.16 -8.49 -2.29
CA TYR A 143 11.82 -9.02 -2.35
C TYR A 143 11.66 -9.91 -3.58
N VAL A 144 10.90 -10.97 -3.41
CA VAL A 144 10.44 -11.82 -4.51
C VAL A 144 8.91 -11.74 -4.54
N SER A 145 8.38 -11.57 -5.73
CA SER A 145 6.94 -11.50 -5.91
C SER A 145 6.51 -12.55 -6.92
N TYR A 146 5.38 -13.16 -6.63
CA TYR A 146 4.64 -14.00 -7.53
C TYR A 146 3.26 -13.39 -7.75
N MET A 147 2.94 -13.06 -9.00
CA MET A 147 1.69 -12.36 -9.37
C MET A 147 1.44 -11.09 -8.53
N ALA A 148 0.39 -11.10 -7.69
CA ALA A 148 -0.03 -9.96 -6.85
C ALA A 148 0.61 -9.96 -5.45
N VAL A 149 1.28 -11.04 -5.05
CA VAL A 149 1.86 -11.21 -3.70
C VAL A 149 3.36 -10.98 -3.74
N SER A 150 3.86 -10.18 -2.80
CA SER A 150 5.28 -9.89 -2.62
C SER A 150 5.71 -10.27 -1.22
N VAL A 151 6.82 -10.99 -1.12
CA VAL A 151 7.46 -11.34 0.15
C VAL A 151 8.93 -10.93 0.09
N GLY A 152 9.44 -10.37 1.15
CA GLY A 152 10.82 -9.96 1.22
C GLY A 152 11.24 -9.53 2.61
N TYR A 153 12.50 -9.22 2.73
CA TYR A 153 13.10 -8.74 3.95
C TYR A 153 13.87 -7.46 3.68
N SER A 154 13.72 -6.51 4.60
CA SER A 154 14.52 -5.28 4.63
C SER A 154 15.17 -5.11 5.99
N GLY A 155 16.39 -4.62 6.00
CA GLY A 155 17.15 -4.31 7.21
C GLY A 155 17.70 -2.90 7.16
N GLU A 156 17.86 -2.30 8.34
CA GLU A 156 18.47 -0.99 8.47
C GLU A 156 19.96 -1.07 8.09
N VAL A 157 20.39 -0.17 7.20
CA VAL A 157 21.75 -0.14 6.64
C VAL A 157 22.81 -0.14 7.74
N ASN A 158 22.65 0.73 8.75
CA ASN A 158 23.60 0.83 9.84
C ASN A 158 23.79 -0.49 10.59
N ARG A 159 22.72 -1.24 10.82
CA ARG A 159 22.77 -2.56 11.49
C ARG A 159 23.40 -3.63 10.61
N LEU A 160 23.14 -3.60 9.32
CA LEU A 160 23.70 -4.57 8.38
C LEU A 160 25.24 -4.46 8.30
N PHE A 161 25.78 -3.26 8.51
CA PHE A 161 27.22 -3.00 8.51
C PHE A 161 27.84 -2.88 9.91
N GLY A 162 27.16 -3.42 10.95
CA GLY A 162 27.73 -3.52 12.31
C GLY A 162 27.64 -2.25 13.16
N GLY A 163 26.92 -1.22 12.68
CA GLY A 163 26.67 0.01 13.43
C GLY A 163 25.48 -0.07 14.38
N ARG A 164 25.29 0.99 15.18
CA ARG A 164 24.08 1.17 15.99
C ARG A 164 22.93 1.59 15.10
N GLY A 165 21.80 0.90 15.21
CA GLY A 165 20.57 1.27 14.50
C GLY A 165 19.93 2.52 15.07
N THR A 166 19.09 3.18 14.26
CA THR A 166 18.33 4.40 14.65
C THR A 166 17.23 4.13 15.67
N GLY A 167 16.97 2.86 16.02
CA GLY A 167 15.84 2.49 16.90
C GLY A 167 14.50 2.49 16.19
N GLN A 168 14.50 2.64 14.87
CA GLN A 168 13.32 2.66 14.03
C GLN A 168 13.13 1.33 13.30
N ARG A 169 11.87 0.87 13.19
CA ARG A 169 11.50 -0.35 12.47
C ARG A 169 10.22 -0.12 11.68
N LYS A 170 10.16 -0.68 10.48
CA LYS A 170 8.99 -0.60 9.62
C LYS A 170 8.78 -1.93 8.92
N LEU A 171 7.55 -2.42 8.94
CA LEU A 171 7.09 -3.55 8.14
C LEU A 171 5.94 -3.07 7.27
N GLU A 172 5.94 -3.48 6.01
CA GLU A 172 4.88 -3.19 5.06
C GLU A 172 4.43 -4.47 4.37
N PHE A 173 3.13 -4.57 4.16
CA PHE A 173 2.50 -5.56 3.31
C PHE A 173 1.71 -4.83 2.24
N GLN A 174 1.82 -5.27 1.00
CA GLN A 174 1.08 -4.67 -0.11
C GLN A 174 0.41 -5.75 -0.95
N PHE A 175 -0.87 -5.56 -1.19
CA PHE A 175 -1.66 -6.30 -2.17
C PHE A 175 -2.26 -5.30 -3.16
N THR A 176 -2.20 -5.61 -4.46
CA THR A 176 -2.77 -4.73 -5.50
C THR A 176 -3.32 -5.54 -6.66
N CYS A 177 -4.59 -5.34 -6.97
CA CYS A 177 -5.24 -5.86 -8.18
C CYS A 177 -5.80 -4.72 -9.03
N ALA A 178 -6.63 -5.02 -10.03
CA ALA A 178 -7.24 -3.99 -10.85
C ALA A 178 -8.17 -3.08 -10.04
N LEU A 179 -9.10 -3.69 -9.34
CA LEU A 179 -10.21 -3.02 -8.65
C LEU A 179 -9.83 -2.47 -7.28
N LEU A 180 -8.98 -3.21 -6.55
CA LEU A 180 -8.68 -2.99 -5.14
C LEU A 180 -7.17 -2.97 -4.87
N ALA A 181 -6.78 -2.25 -3.84
CA ALA A 181 -5.48 -2.40 -3.20
C ALA A 181 -5.63 -2.42 -1.69
N ALA A 182 -4.70 -3.09 -1.01
CA ALA A 182 -4.59 -3.08 0.45
C ALA A 182 -3.13 -2.91 0.85
N ASP A 183 -2.86 -1.92 1.68
CA ASP A 183 -1.55 -1.62 2.25
C ASP A 183 -1.63 -1.82 3.77
N GLY A 184 -0.91 -2.81 4.31
CA GLY A 184 -0.75 -3.01 5.75
C GLY A 184 0.60 -2.48 6.21
N TYR A 185 0.67 -1.90 7.40
CA TYR A 185 1.91 -1.38 7.94
C TYR A 185 2.02 -1.58 9.46
N TRP A 186 3.24 -1.66 9.93
CA TRP A 186 3.63 -1.54 11.33
C TRP A 186 4.89 -0.69 11.39
N VAL A 187 4.88 0.35 12.22
CA VAL A 187 5.98 1.30 12.40
C VAL A 187 6.26 1.44 13.88
N LYS A 188 7.53 1.36 14.26
CA LYS A 188 8.00 1.58 15.63
C LYS A 188 9.22 2.49 15.61
N ASN A 189 9.18 3.52 16.46
CA ASN A 189 10.30 4.40 16.72
C ASN A 189 10.57 4.44 18.23
N THR A 190 11.75 3.98 18.62
CA THR A 190 12.28 4.03 19.99
C THR A 190 13.60 4.79 20.05
N GLY A 191 14.02 5.40 18.95
CA GLY A 191 15.29 6.13 18.83
C GLY A 191 15.18 7.61 19.17
N GLY A 192 14.00 8.07 19.61
CA GLY A 192 13.75 9.49 19.88
C GLY A 192 13.65 10.32 18.60
N THR A 193 13.80 11.63 18.76
CA THR A 193 13.73 12.64 17.71
C THR A 193 14.76 13.72 17.96
N ASN A 194 14.85 14.68 17.03
CA ASN A 194 15.58 15.92 17.21
C ASN A 194 14.58 17.08 17.20
N ILE A 195 14.62 17.93 18.21
CA ILE A 195 13.86 19.17 18.26
C ILE A 195 14.46 20.14 17.26
N ARG A 196 13.61 20.70 16.41
CA ARG A 196 13.97 21.67 15.38
C ARG A 196 13.58 23.09 15.77
N ARG A 197 12.53 23.23 16.56
CA ARG A 197 12.03 24.50 17.08
C ARG A 197 11.18 24.25 18.31
N PHE A 198 11.32 25.08 19.34
CA PHE A 198 10.43 25.04 20.50
C PHE A 198 10.19 26.47 21.02
N GLY A 199 8.94 26.96 20.86
CA GLY A 199 8.53 28.26 21.33
C GLY A 199 9.54 29.38 20.93
N ASP A 200 9.97 30.14 21.94
CA ASP A 200 10.95 31.20 21.82
C ASP A 200 12.39 30.77 22.21
N TYR A 201 12.59 29.47 22.47
CA TYR A 201 13.90 28.91 22.73
C TYR A 201 14.87 29.29 21.61
N SER A 202 16.09 29.72 22.01
CA SER A 202 17.13 30.24 21.07
C SER A 202 16.61 31.38 20.18
N GLY A 203 15.73 32.26 20.72
CA GLY A 203 15.13 33.35 19.95
C GLY A 203 14.18 32.89 18.83
N GLY A 204 13.59 31.68 18.95
CA GLY A 204 12.72 31.09 17.94
C GLY A 204 13.45 30.57 16.70
N HIS A 205 14.78 30.53 16.71
CA HIS A 205 15.58 30.00 15.59
C HIS A 205 15.55 28.47 15.54
N TRP A 206 15.96 27.91 14.40
CA TRP A 206 16.11 26.48 14.21
C TRP A 206 17.29 25.96 15.05
N VAL A 207 17.00 24.87 15.77
CA VAL A 207 17.99 24.15 16.60
C VAL A 207 18.09 22.69 16.15
N ASN A 208 18.98 21.93 16.75
CA ASN A 208 19.10 20.50 16.51
C ASN A 208 19.44 19.79 17.83
N GLU A 209 18.47 19.79 18.73
CA GLU A 209 18.63 19.20 20.06
C GLU A 209 18.06 17.80 20.12
N SER A 210 18.83 16.85 20.62
CA SER A 210 18.40 15.45 20.74
C SER A 210 17.30 15.32 21.80
N PHE A 211 16.21 14.68 21.45
CA PHE A 211 15.10 14.40 22.34
C PHE A 211 14.78 12.91 22.34
N PRO A 212 15.30 12.14 23.30
CA PRO A 212 15.04 10.70 23.40
C PRO A 212 13.66 10.37 23.96
N GLY A 213 12.95 11.34 24.52
CA GLY A 213 11.64 11.18 25.19
C GLY A 213 10.46 10.85 24.27
N LEU A 214 10.67 10.75 22.96
CA LEU A 214 9.60 10.33 22.02
C LEU A 214 9.70 8.84 21.72
N VAL A 215 8.59 8.14 21.94
CA VAL A 215 8.39 6.74 21.55
C VAL A 215 7.09 6.64 20.75
N ARG A 216 7.13 5.92 19.62
CA ARG A 216 5.96 5.67 18.78
C ARG A 216 5.84 4.20 18.41
N GLU A 217 4.60 3.70 18.42
CA GLU A 217 4.22 2.44 17.80
C GLU A 217 2.88 2.61 17.09
N SER A 218 2.83 2.29 15.81
CA SER A 218 1.62 2.43 14.99
C SER A 218 1.50 1.22 14.07
N TYR A 219 0.28 0.75 13.87
CA TYR A 219 -0.03 -0.27 12.88
C TYR A 219 -1.42 -0.03 12.30
N GLY A 220 -1.62 -0.46 11.07
CA GLY A 220 -2.89 -0.26 10.40
C GLY A 220 -2.96 -0.92 9.04
N THR A 221 -4.13 -0.77 8.44
CA THR A 221 -4.42 -1.24 7.09
C THR A 221 -5.24 -0.19 6.36
N ASP A 222 -4.83 0.08 5.14
CA ASP A 222 -5.54 0.91 4.17
C ASP A 222 -6.12 0.01 3.09
N ILE A 223 -7.39 0.19 2.75
CA ILE A 223 -8.05 -0.51 1.65
C ILE A 223 -8.51 0.55 0.66
N TYR A 224 -8.22 0.36 -0.62
CA TYR A 224 -8.54 1.29 -1.69
C TYR A 224 -9.38 0.64 -2.76
N TYR A 225 -10.35 1.38 -3.29
CA TYR A 225 -11.16 1.04 -4.45
C TYR A 225 -10.90 2.03 -5.58
N PHE A 226 -10.66 1.54 -6.80
CA PHE A 226 -10.37 2.35 -7.98
C PHE A 226 -11.59 2.40 -8.91
N PHE A 227 -12.25 3.57 -9.04
CA PHE A 227 -13.45 3.71 -9.86
C PHE A 227 -13.17 3.51 -11.36
N ASN A 228 -12.03 3.97 -11.84
CA ASN A 228 -11.60 3.76 -13.23
C ASN A 228 -10.58 2.63 -13.35
N HIS A 229 -10.81 1.51 -12.62
CA HIS A 229 -9.93 0.35 -12.55
C HIS A 229 -9.56 -0.26 -13.92
N ARG A 230 -10.42 -0.11 -14.93
CA ARG A 230 -10.15 -0.63 -16.27
C ARG A 230 -9.00 0.11 -16.98
N LYS A 231 -8.87 1.41 -16.77
CA LYS A 231 -7.89 2.26 -17.46
C LYS A 231 -6.74 2.72 -16.59
N TYR A 232 -6.93 2.78 -15.28
CA TYR A 232 -5.94 3.19 -14.29
C TYR A 232 -5.36 1.97 -13.56
N SER A 233 -4.04 1.87 -13.45
CA SER A 233 -3.38 0.80 -12.72
C SER A 233 -2.47 1.32 -11.62
N GLN A 234 -2.89 1.15 -10.36
CA GLN A 234 -2.04 1.33 -9.19
C GLN A 234 -0.84 0.37 -9.22
N GLY A 235 -1.07 -0.87 -9.72
CA GLY A 235 -0.04 -1.88 -9.84
C GLY A 235 1.07 -1.54 -10.83
N ALA A 236 0.83 -0.70 -11.83
CA ALA A 236 1.88 -0.23 -12.73
C ALA A 236 2.86 0.75 -12.05
N ALA A 237 2.35 1.57 -11.11
CA ALA A 237 3.13 2.61 -10.46
C ALA A 237 3.93 2.11 -9.23
N TYR A 238 3.37 1.16 -8.46
CA TYR A 238 3.92 0.83 -7.13
C TYR A 238 4.26 -0.64 -6.92
N SER A 239 3.54 -1.56 -7.58
CA SER A 239 3.87 -3.00 -7.48
C SER A 239 4.61 -3.54 -8.72
N PHE A 240 4.74 -2.75 -9.80
CA PHE A 240 5.44 -3.11 -11.04
C PHE A 240 4.92 -4.39 -11.71
N SER A 241 3.67 -4.78 -11.40
CA SER A 241 3.03 -6.00 -11.90
C SER A 241 2.32 -5.81 -13.23
N LYS A 242 2.06 -4.57 -13.62
CA LYS A 242 1.39 -4.17 -14.85
C LYS A 242 2.21 -3.08 -15.58
N LEU A 243 1.87 -2.85 -16.84
CA LEU A 243 2.39 -1.77 -17.66
C LEU A 243 1.25 -0.84 -18.07
N GLN A 244 1.36 0.44 -17.74
CA GLN A 244 0.43 1.47 -18.20
C GLN A 244 0.89 1.95 -19.59
N LYS A 245 0.04 1.82 -20.61
CA LYS A 245 0.34 2.21 -22.00
C LYS A 245 -0.10 3.63 -22.34
N ARG A 246 -1.23 4.05 -21.77
CA ARG A 246 -1.84 5.39 -21.97
C ARG A 246 -2.10 6.03 -20.63
N SER A 247 -2.01 7.35 -20.59
CA SER A 247 -2.33 8.12 -19.40
C SER A 247 -3.79 7.94 -19.00
N ALA A 248 -4.03 7.80 -17.72
CA ALA A 248 -5.36 7.67 -17.15
C ALA A 248 -5.37 8.06 -15.68
N GLY A 249 -6.50 8.57 -15.20
CA GLY A 249 -6.72 8.83 -13.79
C GLY A 249 -7.90 8.04 -13.24
N SER A 250 -8.00 8.01 -11.93
CA SER A 250 -9.11 7.38 -11.20
C SER A 250 -9.45 8.18 -9.95
N PHE A 251 -10.72 8.35 -9.67
CA PHE A 251 -11.16 8.58 -8.30
C PHE A 251 -10.85 7.34 -7.49
N ILE A 252 -10.45 7.56 -6.24
CA ILE A 252 -10.06 6.52 -5.31
C ILE A 252 -10.85 6.75 -4.02
N ALA A 253 -11.66 5.78 -3.62
CA ALA A 253 -12.25 5.74 -2.30
C ALA A 253 -11.51 4.70 -1.45
N GLY A 254 -11.49 4.87 -0.14
CA GLY A 254 -10.81 3.91 0.72
C GLY A 254 -11.25 3.99 2.18
N LEU A 255 -10.76 3.01 2.93
CA LEU A 255 -10.94 2.91 4.37
C LEU A 255 -9.59 2.68 5.02
N THR A 256 -9.26 3.48 6.03
CA THR A 256 -8.11 3.25 6.92
C THR A 256 -8.62 2.77 8.26
N ILE A 257 -8.01 1.71 8.77
CA ILE A 257 -8.17 1.27 10.15
C ILE A 257 -6.77 1.21 10.76
N SER A 258 -6.51 2.02 11.78
CA SER A 258 -5.19 2.09 12.40
C SER A 258 -5.24 2.22 13.90
N HIS A 259 -4.15 1.79 14.54
CA HIS A 259 -3.86 2.02 15.95
C HIS A 259 -2.59 2.84 16.06
N GLN A 260 -2.62 3.87 16.91
CA GLN A 260 -1.44 4.67 17.22
C GLN A 260 -1.23 4.76 18.73
N ASN A 261 0.04 4.68 19.12
CA ASN A 261 0.50 4.90 20.47
C ASN A 261 1.78 5.74 20.40
N ILE A 262 1.67 7.02 20.78
CA ILE A 262 2.77 7.97 20.77
C ILE A 262 2.91 8.49 22.19
N GLY A 263 4.09 8.33 22.78
CA GLY A 263 4.46 8.87 24.07
C GLY A 263 5.49 9.97 23.91
N LEU A 264 5.32 11.08 24.60
CA LEU A 264 6.26 12.18 24.73
C LEU A 264 6.55 12.36 26.23
N ASP A 265 7.82 12.20 26.61
CA ASP A 265 8.30 12.43 27.98
C ASP A 265 9.21 13.67 28.01
N PHE A 266 8.60 14.80 28.28
CA PHE A 266 9.28 16.09 28.36
C PHE A 266 10.16 16.26 29.61
N ALA A 267 10.11 15.32 30.57
CA ALA A 267 11.12 15.29 31.63
C ALA A 267 12.55 15.11 31.09
N GLN A 268 12.66 14.53 29.88
CA GLN A 268 13.94 14.31 29.18
C GLN A 268 14.41 15.51 28.33
N LEU A 269 13.68 16.65 28.37
CA LEU A 269 14.15 17.88 27.74
C LEU A 269 15.32 18.49 28.53
N PRO A 270 16.22 19.21 27.86
CA PRO A 270 17.17 20.13 28.52
C PRO A 270 16.43 21.12 29.45
N GLU A 271 17.01 21.45 30.60
CA GLU A 271 16.35 22.27 31.61
C GLU A 271 15.97 23.67 31.09
N ASP A 272 16.78 24.25 30.25
CA ASP A 272 16.53 25.53 29.59
C ASP A 272 15.37 25.50 28.58
N MET A 273 15.05 24.35 28.03
CA MET A 273 13.87 24.15 27.17
C MET A 273 12.58 23.92 27.95
N LYS A 274 12.64 23.41 29.17
CA LYS A 274 11.45 23.15 29.99
C LYS A 274 10.64 24.40 30.30
N VAL A 275 11.27 25.56 30.31
CA VAL A 275 10.64 26.88 30.48
C VAL A 275 9.59 27.17 29.40
N GLU A 276 9.74 26.56 28.21
CA GLU A 276 8.80 26.73 27.09
C GLU A 276 7.52 25.88 27.23
N LEU A 277 7.47 24.94 28.20
CA LEU A 277 6.27 24.13 28.43
C LEU A 277 5.14 25.01 28.99
N PRO A 278 3.91 24.84 28.50
CA PRO A 278 2.78 25.67 28.91
C PRO A 278 2.23 25.33 30.31
N ASP A 279 2.54 24.15 30.83
CA ASP A 279 2.12 23.66 32.14
C ASP A 279 3.19 22.74 32.75
N GLU A 280 2.99 22.33 34.00
CA GLU A 280 3.91 21.40 34.69
C GLU A 280 3.83 19.95 34.18
N ARG A 281 2.99 19.69 33.20
CA ARG A 281 2.82 18.36 32.65
C ARG A 281 4.01 17.96 31.79
N THR A 282 4.65 16.88 32.17
CA THR A 282 5.85 16.38 31.48
C THR A 282 5.59 15.19 30.57
N VAL A 283 4.45 14.48 30.71
CA VAL A 283 4.16 13.29 29.92
C VAL A 283 2.88 13.48 29.11
N TYR A 284 2.99 13.28 27.79
CA TYR A 284 1.89 13.31 26.86
C TYR A 284 1.77 11.94 26.15
N LYS A 285 0.59 11.34 26.22
CA LYS A 285 0.26 10.08 25.54
C LYS A 285 -0.86 10.27 24.55
N PHE A 286 -0.62 9.86 23.31
CA PHE A 286 -1.61 9.82 22.24
C PHE A 286 -1.86 8.37 21.86
N LYS A 287 -2.88 7.76 22.43
CA LYS A 287 -3.23 6.38 22.18
C LYS A 287 -4.67 6.29 21.70
N TYR A 288 -4.84 5.87 20.45
CA TYR A 288 -6.15 5.82 19.82
C TYR A 288 -6.23 4.80 18.69
N ASN A 289 -7.47 4.36 18.42
CA ASN A 289 -7.84 3.70 17.17
C ASN A 289 -8.44 4.74 16.23
N ASP A 290 -8.06 4.72 14.96
CA ASP A 290 -8.53 5.63 13.93
C ASP A 290 -9.22 4.85 12.82
N ILE A 291 -10.46 5.23 12.48
CA ILE A 291 -11.23 4.69 11.36
C ILE A 291 -11.55 5.86 10.45
N CYS A 292 -10.94 5.90 9.26
CA CYS A 292 -11.06 7.01 8.33
C CYS A 292 -11.58 6.55 6.98
N PHE A 293 -12.48 7.35 6.42
CA PHE A 293 -12.88 7.26 5.02
C PHE A 293 -12.00 8.19 4.18
N LEU A 294 -11.37 7.63 3.15
CA LEU A 294 -10.53 8.35 2.20
C LEU A 294 -11.31 8.57 0.90
N LEU A 295 -11.18 9.75 0.33
CA LEU A 295 -11.68 10.04 -1.01
C LEU A 295 -10.70 10.98 -1.70
N GLY A 296 -10.18 10.59 -2.85
CA GLY A 296 -9.22 11.38 -3.56
C GLY A 296 -9.07 10.98 -5.02
N TYR A 297 -7.95 11.35 -5.60
CA TYR A 297 -7.68 11.14 -7.02
C TYR A 297 -6.24 10.70 -7.25
N GLY A 298 -6.06 9.77 -8.17
CA GLY A 298 -4.76 9.34 -8.67
C GLY A 298 -4.68 9.49 -10.18
N TYR A 299 -3.51 9.90 -10.69
CA TYR A 299 -3.26 10.05 -12.11
C TYR A 299 -1.96 9.37 -12.53
N ASN A 300 -2.05 8.53 -13.55
CA ASN A 300 -0.94 7.91 -14.24
C ASN A 300 -0.64 8.67 -15.53
N TRP A 301 0.50 9.32 -15.58
CA TRP A 301 0.97 10.05 -16.75
C TRP A 301 2.06 9.27 -17.47
N VAL A 302 1.74 8.77 -18.67
CA VAL A 302 2.68 8.11 -19.58
C VAL A 302 3.21 9.18 -20.53
N PHE A 303 4.36 9.77 -20.24
CA PHE A 303 4.91 10.90 -21.00
C PHE A 303 5.91 10.49 -22.08
N LYS A 304 6.43 9.26 -21.99
CA LYS A 304 7.26 8.61 -23.02
C LYS A 304 7.01 7.10 -23.01
N PRO A 305 7.32 6.36 -24.09
CA PRO A 305 7.29 4.93 -24.07
C PRO A 305 8.09 4.37 -22.87
N ASN A 306 7.51 3.45 -22.13
CA ASN A 306 8.10 2.81 -20.94
C ASN A 306 8.29 3.69 -19.71
N TRP A 307 7.93 4.97 -19.74
CA TRP A 307 7.98 5.89 -18.62
C TRP A 307 6.58 6.18 -18.07
N LEU A 308 6.43 6.00 -16.79
CA LEU A 308 5.20 6.29 -16.06
C LEU A 308 5.51 7.19 -14.87
N PHE A 309 4.81 8.31 -14.75
CA PHE A 309 4.74 9.12 -13.55
C PHE A 309 3.35 8.98 -12.94
N ASN A 310 3.27 8.68 -11.66
CA ASN A 310 2.01 8.67 -10.90
C ASN A 310 2.04 9.72 -9.81
N ILE A 311 0.90 10.35 -9.58
CA ILE A 311 0.62 11.16 -8.40
C ILE A 311 -0.77 10.79 -7.88
N SER A 312 -0.90 10.64 -6.56
CA SER A 312 -2.18 10.45 -5.90
C SER A 312 -2.24 11.23 -4.59
N VAL A 313 -3.40 11.83 -4.33
CA VAL A 313 -3.68 12.61 -3.11
C VAL A 313 -5.02 12.16 -2.57
N LEU A 314 -5.04 11.74 -1.31
CA LEU A 314 -6.17 11.09 -0.64
C LEU A 314 -6.38 11.75 0.73
N PRO A 315 -7.08 12.90 0.78
CA PRO A 315 -7.58 13.42 2.05
C PRO A 315 -8.57 12.42 2.65
N SER A 316 -8.62 12.39 3.97
CA SER A 316 -9.56 11.55 4.70
C SER A 316 -10.12 12.24 5.92
N ILE A 317 -11.33 11.83 6.26
CA ILE A 317 -12.02 12.21 7.47
C ILE A 317 -12.35 10.96 8.26
N GLY A 318 -12.31 11.03 9.55
CA GLY A 318 -12.51 9.86 10.38
C GLY A 318 -12.84 10.15 11.83
N TYR A 319 -12.92 9.05 12.53
CA TYR A 319 -13.26 8.95 13.92
C TYR A 319 -12.13 8.28 14.68
N LYS A 320 -11.62 8.96 15.70
CA LYS A 320 -10.61 8.45 16.62
C LYS A 320 -11.26 8.11 17.95
N HIS A 321 -11.18 6.84 18.30
CA HIS A 321 -11.52 6.40 19.65
C HIS A 321 -10.27 6.44 20.52
N CYS A 322 -10.25 7.34 21.50
CA CYS A 322 -9.14 7.53 22.40
C CYS A 322 -9.26 6.58 23.61
N PHE A 323 -8.13 6.04 24.07
CA PHE A 323 -8.09 5.21 25.26
C PHE A 323 -7.98 6.07 26.52
N ARG A 324 -8.39 5.51 27.68
CA ARG A 324 -8.41 6.22 28.98
C ARG A 324 -7.07 6.80 29.42
N ASP A 325 -5.98 6.20 28.98
CA ASP A 325 -4.60 6.68 29.23
C ASP A 325 -4.16 7.76 28.22
N ASN A 326 -5.06 8.20 27.35
CA ASN A 326 -4.81 9.35 26.49
C ASN A 326 -4.83 10.64 27.32
N ILE A 327 -4.01 11.60 26.88
CA ILE A 327 -3.80 12.85 27.62
C ILE A 327 -5.06 13.66 27.86
N ASP A 328 -6.02 13.63 26.94
CA ASP A 328 -7.23 14.45 27.00
C ASP A 328 -8.37 13.80 27.74
N GLY A 329 -8.28 12.50 28.07
CA GLY A 329 -9.36 11.74 28.68
C GLY A 329 -10.64 11.67 27.83
N TYR A 330 -10.57 12.05 26.55
CA TYR A 330 -11.71 11.97 25.62
C TYR A 330 -11.74 10.61 24.94
N ASP A 331 -12.94 10.05 24.87
CA ASP A 331 -13.13 8.77 24.22
C ASP A 331 -13.21 8.89 22.69
N ASP A 332 -13.63 10.06 22.17
CA ASP A 332 -13.98 10.21 20.76
C ASP A 332 -13.60 11.57 20.18
N ILE A 333 -12.89 11.56 19.04
CA ILE A 333 -12.43 12.78 18.38
C ILE A 333 -12.58 12.64 16.86
N PHE A 334 -12.97 13.72 16.20
CA PHE A 334 -12.94 13.83 14.74
C PHE A 334 -11.51 13.97 14.24
N SER A 335 -11.17 13.25 13.17
CA SER A 335 -9.83 13.27 12.57
C SER A 335 -9.85 13.70 11.12
N ILE A 336 -8.76 14.38 10.73
CA ILE A 336 -8.45 14.69 9.34
C ILE A 336 -7.05 14.15 9.06
N ASN A 337 -6.93 13.33 8.01
CA ASN A 337 -5.64 12.80 7.61
C ASN A 337 -5.41 13.05 6.12
N LEU A 338 -4.17 12.94 5.69
CA LEU A 338 -3.78 13.13 4.28
C LEU A 338 -2.78 12.07 3.89
N LYS A 339 -3.11 11.29 2.85
CA LYS A 339 -2.16 10.37 2.22
C LYS A 339 -1.77 10.90 0.85
N GLY A 340 -0.46 10.99 0.60
CA GLY A 340 0.12 11.37 -0.68
C GLY A 340 1.06 10.28 -1.18
N LYS A 341 1.00 9.98 -2.47
CA LYS A 341 1.95 9.08 -3.14
C LYS A 341 2.38 9.67 -4.47
N MET A 342 3.67 9.61 -4.77
CA MET A 342 4.23 9.91 -6.08
C MET A 342 5.12 8.76 -6.50
N GLY A 343 5.11 8.43 -7.79
CA GLY A 343 5.90 7.34 -8.34
C GLY A 343 6.43 7.66 -9.72
N LEU A 344 7.70 7.35 -9.98
CA LEU A 344 8.31 7.40 -11.30
C LEU A 344 8.80 6.01 -11.64
N VAL A 345 8.38 5.46 -12.77
CA VAL A 345 8.72 4.11 -13.20
C VAL A 345 9.29 4.14 -14.61
N TYR A 346 10.39 3.44 -14.80
CA TYR A 346 10.95 3.15 -16.11
C TYR A 346 11.02 1.64 -16.33
N ASN A 347 10.43 1.17 -17.42
CA ASN A 347 10.41 -0.24 -17.79
C ASN A 347 11.33 -0.49 -19.01
N HIS A 348 12.25 -1.45 -18.89
CA HIS A 348 13.11 -1.84 -20.01
C HIS A 348 13.16 -3.37 -20.13
N LYS A 349 12.40 -3.92 -21.08
CA LYS A 349 12.30 -5.38 -21.29
C LYS A 349 11.93 -6.10 -19.97
N LYS A 350 12.86 -6.93 -19.44
CA LYS A 350 12.71 -7.65 -18.18
C LYS A 350 13.05 -6.81 -16.95
N PHE A 351 13.77 -5.70 -17.11
CA PHE A 351 14.18 -4.83 -16.02
C PHE A 351 13.16 -3.71 -15.78
N PHE A 352 13.10 -3.23 -14.56
CA PHE A 352 12.36 -2.01 -14.20
C PHE A 352 13.08 -1.26 -13.10
N TYR A 353 12.91 0.05 -13.14
CA TYR A 353 13.43 1.00 -12.17
C TYR A 353 12.27 1.81 -11.63
N GLY A 354 12.26 2.06 -10.35
CA GLY A 354 11.22 2.86 -9.71
C GLY A 354 11.80 3.82 -8.68
N MET A 355 11.16 4.96 -8.57
CA MET A 355 11.32 5.89 -7.45
C MET A 355 9.92 6.17 -6.91
N SER A 356 9.75 6.14 -5.61
CA SER A 356 8.47 6.51 -4.99
C SER A 356 8.68 7.39 -3.76
N LEU A 357 7.75 8.32 -3.59
CA LEU A 357 7.60 9.15 -2.40
C LEU A 357 6.24 8.84 -1.80
N LYS A 358 6.18 8.73 -0.48
CA LYS A 358 4.94 8.55 0.27
C LYS A 358 4.91 9.53 1.43
N LEU A 359 3.74 10.09 1.67
CA LEU A 359 3.40 10.92 2.82
C LEU A 359 2.17 10.34 3.49
N ASP A 360 2.22 10.09 4.78
CA ASP A 360 1.08 9.69 5.60
C ASP A 360 0.98 10.63 6.80
N GLY A 361 0.11 11.64 6.72
CA GLY A 361 -0.05 12.69 7.69
C GLY A 361 -1.35 12.55 8.48
N HIS A 362 -1.25 12.67 9.81
CA HIS A 362 -2.34 12.58 10.74
C HIS A 362 -2.46 13.87 11.55
N TRP A 363 -3.63 14.46 11.56
CA TRP A 363 -3.91 15.64 12.35
C TRP A 363 -4.90 15.31 13.46
N TYR A 364 -4.55 15.80 14.65
CA TYR A 364 -5.32 15.64 15.87
C TYR A 364 -5.50 17.01 16.50
N LYS A 365 -6.72 17.36 16.88
CA LYS A 365 -7.01 18.63 17.56
C LYS A 365 -7.77 18.35 18.84
N SER A 366 -7.22 18.78 19.95
CA SER A 366 -7.82 18.87 21.27
C SER A 366 -8.21 20.32 21.59
N ASN A 367 -8.85 20.52 22.75
CA ASN A 367 -9.17 21.85 23.24
C ASN A 367 -7.91 22.66 23.62
N ASN A 368 -6.86 21.98 24.08
CA ASN A 368 -5.66 22.62 24.65
C ASN A 368 -4.46 22.62 23.73
N TYR A 369 -4.46 21.80 22.66
CA TYR A 369 -3.35 21.74 21.71
C TYR A 369 -3.80 21.12 20.38
N SER A 370 -3.00 21.28 19.35
CA SER A 370 -3.09 20.48 18.14
C SER A 370 -1.80 19.71 17.90
N PHE A 371 -1.93 18.47 17.44
CA PHE A 371 -0.82 17.60 17.17
C PHE A 371 -0.90 17.09 15.73
N PHE A 372 0.13 17.29 14.98
CA PHE A 372 0.32 16.73 13.64
C PHE A 372 1.50 15.78 13.67
N ASN A 373 1.33 14.60 13.13
CA ASN A 373 2.43 13.72 12.87
C ASN A 373 2.36 13.18 11.45
N SER A 374 3.51 13.01 10.82
CA SER A 374 3.59 12.40 9.48
C SER A 374 4.73 11.40 9.39
N VAL A 375 4.55 10.45 8.47
CA VAL A 375 5.60 9.54 8.02
C VAL A 375 5.89 9.87 6.58
N GLU A 376 7.11 10.31 6.32
CA GLU A 376 7.61 10.55 4.97
C GLU A 376 8.56 9.43 4.57
N SER A 377 8.41 8.93 3.36
CA SER A 377 9.36 7.94 2.83
C SER A 377 9.66 8.14 1.36
N MET A 378 10.92 7.88 1.02
CA MET A 378 11.44 7.82 -0.34
C MET A 378 12.01 6.44 -0.60
N SER A 379 11.69 5.85 -1.75
CA SER A 379 12.23 4.55 -2.13
C SER A 379 12.81 4.59 -3.53
N LEU A 380 13.96 3.94 -3.69
CA LEU A 380 14.57 3.62 -4.98
C LEU A 380 14.49 2.11 -5.18
N ILE A 381 13.99 1.69 -6.33
CA ILE A 381 13.67 0.30 -6.61
C ILE A 381 14.32 -0.09 -7.94
N PHE A 382 14.98 -1.24 -7.91
CA PHE A 382 15.49 -1.91 -9.09
C PHE A 382 14.93 -3.34 -9.12
N GLY A 383 14.43 -3.81 -10.27
CA GLY A 383 13.86 -5.14 -10.33
C GLY A 383 14.00 -5.82 -11.68
N TYR A 384 13.86 -7.15 -11.63
CA TYR A 384 13.94 -8.05 -12.75
C TYR A 384 12.74 -8.99 -12.79
N ARG A 385 12.14 -9.16 -13.97
CA ARG A 385 10.97 -10.02 -14.21
C ARG A 385 11.39 -11.30 -14.92
N PHE A 386 10.88 -12.43 -14.44
CA PHE A 386 11.21 -13.75 -14.95
C PHE A 386 10.02 -14.71 -14.82
N ASP A 387 10.12 -15.87 -15.45
CA ASP A 387 9.25 -17.02 -15.20
C ASP A 387 10.09 -18.14 -14.62
N ILE A 388 9.48 -18.95 -13.76
CA ILE A 388 10.14 -20.09 -13.14
C ILE A 388 9.99 -21.34 -14.02
N PHE A 389 8.96 -21.37 -14.90
CA PHE A 389 8.73 -22.43 -15.90
C PHE A 389 7.89 -21.86 -17.06
#